data_df142626361a3b6acae4762941bfaa29
#
_entry.id   df142626361a3b6acae4762941bfaa29
#
_cell.length_a   1.000
_cell.length_b   1.000
_cell.length_c   1.000
_cell.angle_alpha   90.00
_cell.angle_beta   90.00
_cell.angle_gamma   90.00
#
_symmetry.space_group_name_H-M   'P 1'
#
loop_
_entity.id
_entity.type
_entity.pdbx_description
1 polymer ?
#
loop_
_entity_poly.entity_id
_entity_poly.type
_entity_poly.pdbx_seq_one_letter_code
_entity_poly.pdbx_strand_id
1 'polypeptide(L)'
;MLFRSDALLFQLAAGDGIGRYVNDTSGLGLDGFLADPADHLDGLPIFAGMVAYQHWWSPKWASTVCYSYVNVDNVSGQPAPDYHAGHYALANVRYYPAERVMLGAEVLYGLREDNNGDQGDDLRLQFSVQYKF
;
A
#
# COMPACT_ATOMS: atom_id res chain seq x y z
N MET A 1 11.41 -28.53 -17.64
CA MET A 1 10.36 -27.61 -17.18
C MET A 1 11.03 -26.49 -16.43
N LEU A 2 11.31 -25.38 -17.10
CA LEU A 2 11.87 -24.21 -16.44
C LEU A 2 10.74 -23.50 -15.71
N PHE A 3 10.62 -23.73 -14.43
CA PHE A 3 9.86 -22.85 -13.55
C PHE A 3 10.57 -21.49 -13.62
N ARG A 4 10.10 -20.59 -14.45
CA ARG A 4 10.41 -19.19 -14.27
C ARG A 4 9.84 -18.83 -12.91
N SER A 5 10.76 -18.51 -12.04
CA SER A 5 10.56 -18.38 -10.62
C SER A 5 9.40 -17.45 -10.30
N ASP A 6 8.35 -18.03 -9.75
CA ASP A 6 7.37 -17.29 -9.00
C ASP A 6 8.09 -16.52 -7.89
N ALA A 7 7.62 -15.35 -7.57
CA ALA A 7 8.20 -14.54 -6.52
C ALA A 7 7.15 -14.22 -5.46
N LEU A 8 7.50 -14.46 -4.22
CA LEU A 8 6.77 -14.01 -3.05
C LEU A 8 7.57 -12.90 -2.38
N LEU A 9 6.94 -11.74 -2.24
CA LEU A 9 7.52 -10.58 -1.55
C LEU A 9 6.67 -10.26 -0.33
N PHE A 10 7.33 -9.90 0.75
CA PHE A 10 6.65 -9.36 1.92
C PHE A 10 7.51 -8.25 2.54
N GLN A 11 6.83 -7.31 3.15
CA GLN A 11 7.45 -6.21 3.87
C GLN A 11 6.64 -5.91 5.12
N LEU A 12 7.32 -5.66 6.23
CA LEU A 12 6.72 -5.23 7.47
C LEU A 12 7.46 -3.98 7.95
N ALA A 13 6.73 -3.03 8.46
CA ALA A 13 7.26 -1.84 9.11
C ALA A 13 6.43 -1.55 10.36
N ALA A 14 7.10 -1.26 11.47
CA ALA A 14 6.45 -0.88 12.70
C ALA A 14 7.34 0.10 13.46
N GLY A 15 6.75 1.10 14.07
CA GLY A 15 7.48 2.08 14.88
C GLY A 15 6.61 3.28 15.23
N ASP A 16 7.13 4.08 16.15
CA ASP A 16 6.51 5.32 16.56
C ASP A 16 7.05 6.48 15.73
N GLY A 17 6.17 7.38 15.24
CA GLY A 17 6.56 8.54 14.47
C GLY A 17 7.10 8.24 13.08
N ILE A 18 6.78 7.10 12.49
CA ILE A 18 7.26 6.70 11.15
C ILE A 18 6.32 7.05 10.00
N GLY A 19 5.30 7.86 10.25
CA GLY A 19 4.24 8.16 9.27
C GLY A 19 4.74 8.65 7.92
N ARG A 20 5.81 9.43 7.88
CA ARG A 20 6.42 9.92 6.64
C ARG A 20 7.05 8.84 5.76
N TYR A 21 7.39 7.70 6.35
CA TYR A 21 8.03 6.57 5.65
C TYR A 21 7.04 5.53 5.13
N VAL A 22 5.76 5.69 5.47
CA VAL A 22 4.67 4.85 4.99
C VAL A 22 3.87 5.63 3.94
N ASN A 23 3.76 5.13 2.73
CA ASN A 23 3.16 5.88 1.61
C ASN A 23 1.75 6.41 1.91
N ASP A 24 0.91 5.60 2.54
CA ASP A 24 -0.49 5.94 2.80
C ASP A 24 -0.63 7.05 3.86
N THR A 25 0.36 7.21 4.72
CA THR A 25 0.36 8.19 5.81
C THR A 25 1.33 9.34 5.58
N SER A 26 2.12 9.26 4.52
CA SER A 26 3.09 10.31 4.15
C SER A 26 2.37 11.62 3.79
N GLY A 27 2.79 12.70 4.42
CA GLY A 27 2.20 14.03 4.21
C GLY A 27 0.93 14.32 5.01
N LEU A 28 0.40 13.35 5.79
CA LEU A 28 -0.77 13.55 6.64
C LEU A 28 -0.43 14.08 8.04
N GLY A 29 0.86 14.28 8.36
CA GLY A 29 1.29 14.76 9.67
C GLY A 29 1.16 13.73 10.80
N LEU A 30 1.16 12.44 10.46
CA LEU A 30 0.94 11.35 11.40
C LEU A 30 2.25 10.82 12.04
N ASP A 31 3.28 11.64 12.11
CA ASP A 31 4.53 11.29 12.81
C ASP A 31 4.39 11.45 14.33
N GLY A 32 3.64 12.46 14.77
CA GLY A 32 3.41 12.73 16.18
C GLY A 32 2.24 13.67 16.41
N PHE A 33 1.69 13.65 17.60
CA PHE A 33 0.57 14.47 18.01
C PHE A 33 0.82 15.16 19.35
N LEU A 34 0.52 16.44 19.47
CA LEU A 34 0.55 17.18 20.72
C LEU A 34 -0.78 16.99 21.44
N ALA A 35 -0.79 16.05 22.38
CA ALA A 35 -2.00 15.68 23.11
C ALA A 35 -2.37 16.71 24.21
N ASP A 36 -1.41 17.50 24.68
CA ASP A 36 -1.59 18.51 25.73
C ASP A 36 -0.77 19.78 25.38
N PRO A 37 -1.31 20.99 25.58
CA PRO A 37 -0.56 22.23 25.39
C PRO A 37 0.68 22.38 26.27
N ALA A 38 0.95 21.44 27.17
CA ALA A 38 2.05 21.47 28.14
C ALA A 38 3.27 20.63 27.78
N ASP A 39 3.58 20.39 26.49
CA ASP A 39 4.90 19.94 26.03
C ASP A 39 5.15 18.45 25.73
N HIS A 40 4.17 17.60 25.57
CA HIS A 40 4.42 16.23 25.13
C HIS A 40 3.99 15.99 23.67
N LEU A 41 4.98 15.78 22.82
CA LEU A 41 4.80 15.23 21.48
C LEU A 41 4.80 13.70 21.59
N ASP A 42 3.64 13.08 21.44
CA ASP A 42 3.53 11.64 21.37
C ASP A 42 3.75 11.15 19.93
N GLY A 43 4.74 10.28 19.76
CA GLY A 43 4.93 9.56 18.50
C GLY A 43 3.76 8.61 18.27
N LEU A 44 3.14 8.68 17.08
CA LEU A 44 2.04 7.79 16.73
C LEU A 44 2.58 6.41 16.36
N PRO A 45 2.20 5.32 17.08
CA PRO A 45 2.54 3.98 16.66
C PRO A 45 1.89 3.62 15.33
N ILE A 46 2.70 3.16 14.39
CA ILE A 46 2.24 2.75 13.06
C ILE A 46 2.74 1.33 12.79
N PHE A 47 1.83 0.50 12.29
CA PHE A 47 2.14 -0.81 11.74
C PHE A 47 1.72 -0.84 10.26
N ALA A 48 2.63 -1.29 9.41
CA ALA A 48 2.35 -1.49 7.98
C ALA A 48 2.88 -2.85 7.53
N GLY A 49 2.11 -3.52 6.70
CA GLY A 49 2.49 -4.80 6.12
C GLY A 49 2.06 -4.91 4.68
N MET A 50 2.86 -5.58 3.88
CA MET A 50 2.57 -5.87 2.48
C MET A 50 2.98 -7.31 2.15
N VAL A 51 2.16 -7.98 1.36
CA VAL A 51 2.48 -9.25 0.72
C VAL A 51 2.13 -9.19 -0.75
N ALA A 52 3.01 -9.65 -1.60
CA ALA A 52 2.78 -9.73 -3.03
C ALA A 52 3.25 -11.08 -3.58
N TYR A 53 2.48 -11.63 -4.50
CA TYR A 53 2.81 -12.86 -5.20
C TYR A 53 2.77 -12.63 -6.70
N GLN A 54 3.89 -12.94 -7.36
CA GLN A 54 4.04 -12.88 -8.82
C GLN A 54 4.10 -14.29 -9.39
N HIS A 55 3.32 -14.54 -10.41
CA HIS A 55 3.26 -15.79 -11.14
C HIS A 55 3.51 -15.59 -12.64
N TRP A 56 4.31 -16.48 -13.22
CA TRP A 56 4.56 -16.54 -14.66
C TRP A 56 3.79 -17.70 -15.28
N TRP A 57 2.72 -17.39 -15.99
CA TRP A 57 1.90 -18.38 -16.71
C TRP A 57 2.63 -18.92 -17.94
N SER A 58 3.43 -18.10 -18.58
CA SER A 58 4.23 -18.43 -19.74
C SER A 58 5.38 -17.41 -19.90
N PRO A 59 6.32 -17.60 -20.85
CA PRO A 59 7.36 -16.60 -21.14
C PRO A 59 6.85 -15.21 -21.50
N LYS A 60 5.57 -15.11 -21.89
CA LYS A 60 4.93 -13.87 -22.34
C LYS A 60 3.86 -13.33 -21.40
N TRP A 61 3.44 -14.11 -20.41
CA TRP A 61 2.35 -13.74 -19.52
C TRP A 61 2.74 -13.88 -18.06
N ALA A 62 2.54 -12.81 -17.32
CA ALA A 62 2.73 -12.80 -15.87
C ALA A 62 1.59 -12.06 -15.19
N SER A 63 1.30 -12.42 -13.96
CA SER A 63 0.38 -11.70 -13.10
C SER A 63 0.98 -11.47 -11.73
N THR A 64 0.50 -10.44 -11.05
CA THR A 64 0.86 -10.16 -9.67
C THR A 64 -0.41 -9.83 -8.90
N VAL A 65 -0.52 -10.36 -7.72
CA VAL A 65 -1.50 -9.94 -6.71
C VAL A 65 -0.74 -9.37 -5.52
N CYS A 66 -1.26 -8.30 -4.94
CA CYS A 66 -0.65 -7.66 -3.79
C CYS A 66 -1.75 -7.22 -2.82
N TYR A 67 -1.47 -7.35 -1.54
CA TYR A 67 -2.28 -6.81 -0.47
C TYR A 67 -1.40 -6.07 0.51
N SER A 68 -1.83 -4.88 0.93
CA SER A 68 -1.16 -4.10 1.96
C SER A 68 -2.16 -3.60 3.00
N TYR A 69 -1.66 -3.44 4.20
CA TYR A 69 -2.40 -2.95 5.34
C TYR A 69 -1.55 -1.95 6.12
N VAL A 70 -2.17 -0.85 6.51
CA VAL A 70 -1.57 0.17 7.38
C VAL A 70 -2.53 0.43 8.54
N ASN A 71 -2.01 0.47 9.74
CA ASN A 71 -2.74 0.84 10.94
C ASN A 71 -1.97 1.92 11.70
N VAL A 72 -2.68 2.97 12.07
CA VAL A 72 -2.21 4.03 12.96
C VAL A 72 -2.91 3.87 14.28
N ASP A 73 -2.17 3.69 15.36
CA ASP A 73 -2.72 3.67 16.71
C ASP A 73 -2.92 5.12 17.18
N ASN A 74 -4.16 5.58 17.05
CA ASN A 74 -4.52 6.96 17.33
C ASN A 74 -4.46 7.24 18.84
N VAL A 75 -3.87 8.40 19.20
CA VAL A 75 -3.80 8.84 20.59
C VAL A 75 -5.04 9.65 20.99
N SER A 76 -5.30 9.73 22.30
CA SER A 76 -6.41 10.50 22.85
C SER A 76 -6.29 11.99 22.46
N GLY A 77 -7.38 12.59 22.03
CA GLY A 77 -7.42 14.00 21.61
C GLY A 77 -7.11 14.24 20.14
N GLN A 78 -6.71 13.20 19.40
CA GLN A 78 -6.54 13.30 17.95
C GLN A 78 -7.89 13.54 17.26
N PRO A 79 -7.96 14.41 16.20
CA PRO A 79 -9.21 14.70 15.50
C PRO A 79 -9.90 13.43 14.95
N ALA A 80 -11.23 13.42 14.97
CA ALA A 80 -12.03 12.30 14.50
C ALA A 80 -11.76 11.90 13.02
N PRO A 81 -11.58 12.84 12.08
CA PRO A 81 -11.32 12.50 10.68
C PRO A 81 -9.88 12.10 10.37
N ASP A 82 -9.01 11.92 11.39
CA ASP A 82 -7.65 11.48 11.17
C ASP A 82 -7.60 10.04 10.68
N TYR A 83 -6.62 9.75 9.85
CA TYR A 83 -6.39 8.42 9.29
C TYR A 83 -6.14 7.40 10.41
N HIS A 84 -6.86 6.30 10.38
CA HIS A 84 -6.70 5.19 11.32
C HIS A 84 -6.16 3.93 10.66
N ALA A 85 -6.79 3.46 9.59
CA ALA A 85 -6.39 2.24 8.91
C ALA A 85 -6.61 2.34 7.40
N GLY A 86 -5.80 1.62 6.64
CA GLY A 86 -5.94 1.49 5.21
C GLY A 86 -5.68 0.08 4.75
N HIS A 87 -6.52 -0.38 3.84
CA HIS A 87 -6.36 -1.63 3.11
C HIS A 87 -6.18 -1.33 1.64
N TYR A 88 -5.26 -2.01 1.01
CA TYR A 88 -4.97 -1.83 -0.40
C TYR A 88 -4.75 -3.17 -1.04
N ALA A 89 -5.51 -3.47 -2.08
CA ALA A 89 -5.39 -4.70 -2.84
C ALA A 89 -5.24 -4.38 -4.32
N LEU A 90 -4.36 -5.07 -5.00
CA LEU A 90 -4.23 -4.97 -6.43
C LEU A 90 -4.04 -6.34 -7.07
N ALA A 91 -4.49 -6.44 -8.31
CA ALA A 91 -4.21 -7.55 -9.19
C ALA A 91 -3.90 -7.03 -10.58
N ASN A 92 -2.84 -7.53 -11.19
CA ASN A 92 -2.48 -7.15 -12.54
C ASN A 92 -2.18 -8.35 -13.43
N VAL A 93 -2.26 -8.12 -14.72
CA VAL A 93 -1.76 -9.01 -15.76
C VAL A 93 -0.82 -8.22 -16.68
N ARG A 94 0.29 -8.82 -17.03
CA ARG A 94 1.30 -8.26 -17.92
C ARG A 94 1.51 -9.19 -19.09
N TYR A 95 1.54 -8.60 -20.28
CA TYR A 95 1.79 -9.30 -21.53
C TYR A 95 3.03 -8.74 -22.22
N TYR A 96 3.93 -9.60 -22.61
CA TYR A 96 5.19 -9.28 -23.27
C TYR A 96 5.16 -9.82 -24.71
N PRO A 97 4.58 -9.06 -25.66
CA PRO A 97 4.53 -9.50 -27.06
C PRO A 97 5.91 -9.60 -27.71
N ALA A 98 6.85 -8.76 -27.28
CA ALA A 98 8.24 -8.72 -27.73
C ALA A 98 9.16 -8.40 -26.54
N GLU A 99 10.47 -8.63 -26.71
CA GLU A 99 11.45 -8.44 -25.63
C GLU A 99 11.47 -7.02 -25.05
N ARG A 100 11.08 -6.02 -25.83
CA ARG A 100 11.13 -4.62 -25.43
C ARG A 100 9.76 -3.99 -25.15
N VAL A 101 8.69 -4.79 -25.26
CA VAL A 101 7.31 -4.29 -25.11
C VAL A 101 6.61 -5.01 -23.97
N MET A 102 5.99 -4.25 -23.08
CA MET A 102 5.10 -4.76 -22.06
C MET A 102 3.77 -4.00 -22.12
N LEU A 103 2.69 -4.75 -22.13
CA LEU A 103 1.33 -4.26 -21.96
C LEU A 103 0.81 -4.73 -20.60
N GLY A 104 0.20 -3.85 -19.83
CA GLY A 104 -0.31 -4.17 -18.51
C GLY A 104 -1.73 -3.67 -18.31
N ALA A 105 -2.49 -4.46 -17.57
CA ALA A 105 -3.79 -4.06 -17.03
C ALA A 105 -3.82 -4.38 -15.54
N GLU A 106 -4.35 -3.46 -14.74
CA GLU A 106 -4.35 -3.55 -13.29
C GLU A 106 -5.68 -3.06 -12.72
N VAL A 107 -6.18 -3.78 -11.74
CA VAL A 107 -7.27 -3.35 -10.88
C VAL A 107 -6.73 -3.10 -9.49
N LEU A 108 -7.10 -1.96 -8.91
CA LEU A 108 -6.71 -1.54 -7.58
C LEU A 108 -7.96 -1.26 -6.77
N TYR A 109 -7.98 -1.75 -5.54
CA TYR A 109 -9.01 -1.44 -4.56
C TYR A 109 -8.35 -0.89 -3.30
N GLY A 110 -8.82 0.26 -2.84
CA GLY A 110 -8.38 0.91 -1.62
C GLY A 110 -9.56 1.13 -0.67
N LEU A 111 -9.33 0.86 0.61
CA LEU A 111 -10.25 1.15 1.70
C LEU A 111 -9.51 1.95 2.75
N ARG A 112 -10.07 3.11 3.12
CA ARG A 112 -9.59 3.95 4.22
C ARG A 112 -10.62 3.95 5.33
N GLU A 113 -10.14 3.85 6.55
CA GLU A 113 -10.91 4.03 7.77
C GLU A 113 -10.29 5.17 8.58
N ASP A 114 -11.14 6.10 9.02
CA ASP A 114 -10.75 7.21 9.89
C ASP A 114 -10.96 6.87 11.37
N ASN A 115 -10.38 7.66 12.25
CA ASN A 115 -10.42 7.45 13.70
C ASN A 115 -11.85 7.42 14.30
N ASN A 116 -12.82 8.06 13.64
CA ASN A 116 -14.25 8.05 14.02
C ASN A 116 -15.02 6.83 13.49
N GLY A 117 -14.37 5.92 12.75
CA GLY A 117 -15.00 4.77 12.09
C GLY A 117 -15.61 5.06 10.73
N ASP A 118 -15.50 6.29 10.22
CA ASP A 118 -15.91 6.59 8.84
C ASP A 118 -15.01 5.83 7.86
N GLN A 119 -15.62 5.29 6.82
CA GLN A 119 -14.93 4.51 5.79
C GLN A 119 -15.19 5.08 4.41
N GLY A 120 -14.16 5.07 3.60
CA GLY A 120 -14.24 5.38 2.18
C GLY A 120 -13.46 4.36 1.37
N ASP A 121 -13.99 3.98 0.24
CA ASP A 121 -13.33 3.05 -0.68
C ASP A 121 -13.25 3.60 -2.09
N ASP A 122 -12.30 3.10 -2.85
CA ASP A 122 -12.10 3.45 -4.25
C ASP A 122 -11.66 2.23 -5.06
N LEU A 123 -12.17 2.15 -6.27
CA LEU A 123 -11.80 1.13 -7.25
C LEU A 123 -11.23 1.80 -8.50
N ARG A 124 -10.00 1.45 -8.86
CA ARG A 124 -9.33 2.00 -10.02
C ARG A 124 -8.91 0.92 -11.01
N LEU A 125 -9.16 1.17 -12.30
CA LEU A 125 -8.61 0.42 -13.41
C LEU A 125 -7.48 1.22 -14.04
N GLN A 126 -6.36 0.56 -14.31
CA GLN A 126 -5.18 1.18 -14.88
C GLN A 126 -4.65 0.31 -16.03
N PHE A 127 -4.26 0.96 -17.12
CA PHE A 127 -3.59 0.33 -18.24
C PHE A 127 -2.22 0.96 -18.45
N SER A 128 -1.25 0.16 -18.82
CA SER A 128 0.12 0.62 -19.04
C SER A 128 0.71 0.00 -20.28
N VAL A 129 1.54 0.79 -20.95
CA VAL A 129 2.38 0.35 -22.08
C VAL A 129 3.80 0.78 -21.75
N GLN A 130 4.75 -0.14 -21.82
CA GLN A 130 6.15 0.16 -21.65
C GLN A 130 6.93 -0.31 -22.87
N TYR A 131 7.76 0.57 -23.40
CA TYR A 131 8.73 0.25 -24.46
C TYR A 131 10.15 0.57 -23.95
N LYS A 132 11.08 -0.36 -24.13
CA LYS A 132 12.49 -0.16 -23.82
C LYS A 132 13.27 0.04 -25.11
N PHE A 133 13.92 1.16 -25.27
CA PHE A 133 14.77 1.50 -26.42
C PHE A 133 16.26 1.44 -26.07
#